data_2f17ba8fe8423f70d9abaec2a6ec20a1
#
_entry.id   2f17ba8fe8423f70d9abaec2a6ec20a1
#
_cell.length_a   1.000
_cell.length_b   1.000
_cell.length_c   1.000
_cell.angle_alpha   90.00
_cell.angle_beta   90.00
_cell.angle_gamma   90.00
#
_symmetry.space_group_name_H-M   'P 1'
#
loop_
_entity.id
_entity.type
_entity.pdbx_description
1 polymer ?
#
loop_
_entity_poly.entity_id
_entity_poly.type
_entity_poly.pdbx_seq_one_letter_code
_entity_poly.pdbx_strand_id
1 'polypeptide(L)'
;MKRINLLIVSIALIFSSCTDTASYKTPETEMEQVSYIIASNMAKNLKSQGLDTINASAVAQAFTDVFEGNELAISEEESNEIMKTFSEKMMARQAEKSAKANEAGKAYLAENGEKEDVITTASGLQYEVINSGDGAKPTTADQVTVHYHGMLTDGTVFDSSVDRGQEATFGVTQVIKGWTEALQLMSVGDKWKLTIPSELAYGDQGAGGMIGPGATLIFEVELLGINN
;
A
#
# COMPACT_ATOMS: atom_id res chain seq x y z
N MET A 1 -28.45 41.15 73.48
CA MET A 1 -28.76 40.91 72.10
C MET A 1 -27.48 40.54 71.40
N LYS A 2 -27.18 39.24 71.23
CA LYS A 2 -25.99 38.72 70.57
C LYS A 2 -26.34 38.39 69.12
N ARG A 3 -25.70 39.04 68.16
CA ARG A 3 -25.83 38.76 66.70
C ARG A 3 -24.93 37.57 66.39
N ILE A 4 -25.51 36.49 65.89
CA ILE A 4 -24.81 35.31 65.39
C ILE A 4 -24.58 35.56 63.88
N ASN A 5 -23.33 35.71 63.52
CA ASN A 5 -22.93 35.76 62.14
C ASN A 5 -22.82 34.30 61.60
N LEU A 6 -23.69 33.97 60.64
CA LEU A 6 -23.68 32.70 59.95
C LEU A 6 -22.70 32.80 58.73
N LEU A 7 -21.58 32.11 58.85
CA LEU A 7 -20.58 32.05 57.73
C LEU A 7 -21.03 30.91 56.80
N ILE A 8 -21.50 31.30 55.62
CA ILE A 8 -21.80 30.34 54.55
C ILE A 8 -20.49 30.02 53.85
N VAL A 9 -19.95 28.81 54.08
CA VAL A 9 -18.81 28.27 53.34
C VAL A 9 -19.35 27.63 52.05
N SER A 10 -19.21 28.35 50.94
CA SER A 10 -19.49 27.81 49.61
C SER A 10 -18.36 26.86 49.19
N ILE A 11 -18.60 25.56 49.23
CA ILE A 11 -17.71 24.54 48.68
C ILE A 11 -17.93 24.56 47.17
N ALA A 12 -17.01 25.19 46.42
CA ALA A 12 -16.93 25.07 44.99
C ALA A 12 -16.34 23.67 44.66
N LEU A 13 -17.18 22.75 44.22
CA LEU A 13 -16.76 21.49 43.60
C LEU A 13 -16.13 21.81 42.27
N ILE A 14 -14.81 21.87 42.23
CA ILE A 14 -14.05 21.90 40.97
C ILE A 14 -14.10 20.48 40.40
N PHE A 15 -14.98 20.25 39.44
CA PHE A 15 -14.90 19.08 38.55
C PHE A 15 -13.66 19.28 37.67
N SER A 16 -12.53 18.76 38.13
CA SER A 16 -11.35 18.58 37.28
C SER A 16 -11.68 17.45 36.31
N SER A 17 -12.10 17.81 35.09
CA SER A 17 -12.17 16.89 33.98
C SER A 17 -10.73 16.54 33.61
N CYS A 18 -10.21 15.47 34.20
CA CYS A 18 -9.01 14.84 33.70
C CYS A 18 -9.34 14.21 32.34
N THR A 19 -9.11 14.96 31.25
CA THR A 19 -8.82 14.34 29.98
C THR A 19 -7.40 13.79 30.13
N ASP A 20 -7.29 12.53 30.57
CA ASP A 20 -6.05 11.76 30.43
C ASP A 20 -5.77 11.59 28.94
N THR A 21 -5.14 12.62 28.34
CA THR A 21 -4.28 12.38 27.21
C THR A 21 -3.11 11.60 27.78
N ALA A 22 -3.14 10.27 27.65
CA ALA A 22 -2.03 9.42 27.97
C ALA A 22 -0.81 10.00 27.25
N SER A 23 0.05 10.70 28.01
CA SER A 23 1.30 11.21 27.44
C SER A 23 2.13 9.99 27.06
N TYR A 24 2.37 9.82 25.76
CA TYR A 24 3.23 8.74 25.25
C TYR A 24 4.58 8.83 25.98
N LYS A 25 4.89 7.82 26.77
CA LYS A 25 6.18 7.68 27.42
C LYS A 25 7.03 6.71 26.60
N THR A 26 8.27 7.08 26.32
CA THR A 26 9.20 6.18 25.65
C THR A 26 9.37 4.91 26.48
N PRO A 27 9.26 3.69 25.90
CA PRO A 27 9.47 2.44 26.61
C PRO A 27 10.88 2.38 27.21
N GLU A 28 10.99 2.17 28.53
CA GLU A 28 12.27 2.19 29.27
C GLU A 28 12.72 0.78 29.70
N THR A 29 11.76 -0.04 30.10
CA THR A 29 12.05 -1.43 30.54
C THR A 29 12.06 -2.38 29.35
N GLU A 30 12.78 -3.51 29.47
CA GLU A 30 12.82 -4.55 28.44
C GLU A 30 11.40 -5.02 28.05
N MET A 31 10.51 -5.24 29.02
CA MET A 31 9.15 -5.69 28.74
C MET A 31 8.32 -4.62 28.02
N GLU A 32 8.45 -3.34 28.37
CA GLU A 32 7.78 -2.25 27.65
C GLU A 32 8.28 -2.17 26.19
N GLN A 33 9.59 -2.31 25.99
CA GLN A 33 10.17 -2.29 24.64
C GLN A 33 9.70 -3.48 23.79
N VAL A 34 9.68 -4.67 24.34
CA VAL A 34 9.17 -5.88 23.67
C VAL A 34 7.70 -5.73 23.32
N SER A 35 6.87 -5.27 24.26
CA SER A 35 5.45 -5.04 24.06
C SER A 35 5.20 -4.01 22.94
N TYR A 36 5.97 -2.92 22.93
CA TYR A 36 5.87 -1.90 21.90
C TYR A 36 6.28 -2.44 20.51
N ILE A 37 7.34 -3.26 20.43
CA ILE A 37 7.78 -3.89 19.19
C ILE A 37 6.70 -4.83 18.65
N ILE A 38 6.11 -5.67 19.49
CA ILE A 38 5.02 -6.57 19.10
C ILE A 38 3.83 -5.76 18.56
N ALA A 39 3.35 -4.79 19.32
CA ALA A 39 2.21 -3.95 18.93
C ALA A 39 2.48 -3.16 17.65
N SER A 40 3.69 -2.61 17.47
CA SER A 40 4.06 -1.87 16.25
C SER A 40 4.12 -2.76 15.02
N ASN A 41 4.59 -4.01 15.14
CA ASN A 41 4.60 -4.97 14.05
C ASN A 41 3.17 -5.41 13.68
N MET A 42 2.29 -5.65 14.65
CA MET A 42 0.88 -5.92 14.41
C MET A 42 0.20 -4.74 13.69
N ALA A 43 0.43 -3.52 14.16
CA ALA A 43 -0.14 -2.31 13.55
C ALA A 43 0.34 -2.11 12.09
N LYS A 44 1.63 -2.34 11.81
CA LYS A 44 2.17 -2.29 10.44
C LYS A 44 1.51 -3.33 9.53
N ASN A 45 1.32 -4.56 10.04
CA ASN A 45 0.66 -5.62 9.29
C ASN A 45 -0.81 -5.27 8.99
N LEU A 46 -1.58 -4.82 9.98
CA LEU A 46 -2.97 -4.39 9.79
C LEU A 46 -3.07 -3.23 8.78
N LYS A 47 -2.16 -2.27 8.88
CA LYS A 47 -2.11 -1.13 7.96
C LYS A 47 -1.79 -1.57 6.52
N SER A 48 -0.88 -2.53 6.33
CA SER A 48 -0.58 -3.07 4.99
C SER A 48 -1.75 -3.85 4.38
N GLN A 49 -2.67 -4.37 5.21
CA GLN A 49 -3.91 -4.99 4.77
C GLN A 49 -5.06 -3.99 4.53
N GLY A 50 -4.79 -2.69 4.62
CA GLY A 50 -5.77 -1.63 4.33
C GLY A 50 -6.62 -1.20 5.52
N LEU A 51 -6.26 -1.57 6.75
CA LEU A 51 -6.90 -1.08 7.96
C LEU A 51 -6.25 0.26 8.37
N ASP A 52 -6.84 1.35 7.93
CA ASP A 52 -6.27 2.70 8.11
C ASP A 52 -6.42 3.25 9.53
N THR A 53 -7.42 2.77 10.29
CA THR A 53 -7.73 3.26 11.63
C THR A 53 -8.12 2.12 12.56
N ILE A 54 -7.70 2.20 13.84
CA ILE A 54 -8.11 1.31 14.91
C ILE A 54 -8.42 2.14 16.17
N ASN A 55 -9.24 1.60 17.06
CA ASN A 55 -9.43 2.16 18.39
C ASN A 55 -8.34 1.60 19.32
N ALA A 56 -7.34 2.42 19.63
CA ALA A 56 -6.19 1.99 20.43
C ALA A 56 -6.57 1.57 21.86
N SER A 57 -7.57 2.21 22.47
CA SER A 57 -8.03 1.82 23.83
C SER A 57 -8.74 0.47 23.83
N ALA A 58 -9.54 0.17 22.78
CA ALA A 58 -10.16 -1.15 22.67
C ALA A 58 -9.12 -2.26 22.44
N VAL A 59 -8.05 -1.97 21.67
CA VAL A 59 -6.93 -2.91 21.51
C VAL A 59 -6.24 -3.16 22.85
N ALA A 60 -5.90 -2.11 23.59
CA ALA A 60 -5.25 -2.24 24.91
C ALA A 60 -6.13 -3.04 25.89
N GLN A 61 -7.45 -2.78 25.92
CA GLN A 61 -8.39 -3.51 26.77
C GLN A 61 -8.42 -5.00 26.39
N ALA A 62 -8.50 -5.33 25.10
CA ALA A 62 -8.53 -6.72 24.66
C ALA A 62 -7.24 -7.48 25.04
N PHE A 63 -6.07 -6.83 24.95
CA PHE A 63 -4.83 -7.41 25.45
C PHE A 63 -4.89 -7.67 26.96
N THR A 64 -5.37 -6.69 27.76
CA THR A 64 -5.53 -6.84 29.21
C THR A 64 -6.44 -8.03 29.52
N ASP A 65 -7.60 -8.10 28.91
CA ASP A 65 -8.58 -9.17 29.16
C ASP A 65 -8.00 -10.56 28.87
N VAL A 66 -7.29 -10.71 27.75
CA VAL A 66 -6.65 -12.00 27.38
C VAL A 66 -5.54 -12.38 28.36
N PHE A 67 -4.63 -11.45 28.72
CA PHE A 67 -3.48 -11.77 29.57
C PHE A 67 -3.85 -11.95 31.04
N GLU A 68 -4.91 -11.31 31.51
CA GLU A 68 -5.42 -11.46 32.89
C GLU A 68 -6.45 -12.59 33.02
N GLY A 69 -6.89 -13.18 31.91
CA GLY A 69 -7.90 -14.27 31.88
C GLY A 69 -9.30 -13.78 32.19
N ASN A 70 -9.60 -12.51 31.85
CA ASN A 70 -10.92 -11.94 31.98
C ASN A 70 -11.86 -12.46 30.89
N GLU A 71 -13.17 -12.35 31.11
CA GLU A 71 -14.16 -12.60 30.09
C GLU A 71 -14.06 -11.54 28.99
N LEU A 72 -14.04 -11.96 27.72
CA LEU A 72 -13.97 -11.04 26.59
C LEU A 72 -15.28 -10.25 26.45
N ALA A 73 -15.17 -8.95 26.17
CA ALA A 73 -16.31 -8.05 26.00
C ALA A 73 -17.20 -8.38 24.79
N ILE A 74 -16.70 -9.18 23.84
CA ILE A 74 -17.39 -9.61 22.62
C ILE A 74 -17.31 -11.13 22.56
N SER A 75 -18.46 -11.80 22.47
CA SER A 75 -18.53 -13.26 22.33
C SER A 75 -17.96 -13.72 20.98
N GLU A 76 -17.63 -15.00 20.87
CA GLU A 76 -17.13 -15.59 19.61
C GLU A 76 -18.16 -15.48 18.49
N GLU A 77 -19.46 -15.68 18.79
CA GLU A 77 -20.54 -15.56 17.80
C GLU A 77 -20.68 -14.11 17.28
N GLU A 78 -20.72 -13.13 18.19
CA GLU A 78 -20.75 -11.71 17.83
C GLU A 78 -19.49 -11.28 17.05
N SER A 79 -18.32 -11.78 17.45
CA SER A 79 -17.06 -11.52 16.75
C SER A 79 -17.11 -11.98 15.30
N ASN A 80 -17.62 -13.18 15.06
CA ASN A 80 -17.75 -13.74 13.72
C ASN A 80 -18.69 -12.91 12.84
N GLU A 81 -19.83 -12.43 13.37
CA GLU A 81 -20.78 -11.60 12.64
C GLU A 81 -20.20 -10.22 12.34
N ILE A 82 -19.56 -9.59 13.33
CA ILE A 82 -18.90 -8.28 13.17
C ILE A 82 -17.81 -8.38 12.11
N MET A 83 -16.94 -9.40 12.18
CA MET A 83 -15.84 -9.57 11.24
C MET A 83 -16.32 -9.88 9.82
N LYS A 84 -17.41 -10.66 9.66
CA LYS A 84 -18.04 -10.89 8.37
C LYS A 84 -18.54 -9.58 7.76
N THR A 85 -19.33 -8.81 8.52
CA THR A 85 -19.86 -7.51 8.07
C THR A 85 -18.74 -6.53 7.73
N PHE A 86 -17.68 -6.51 8.53
CA PHE A 86 -16.51 -5.67 8.30
C PHE A 86 -15.78 -6.06 7.01
N SER A 87 -15.56 -7.36 6.80
CA SER A 87 -14.93 -7.89 5.58
C SER A 87 -15.72 -7.52 4.32
N GLU A 88 -17.05 -7.68 4.35
CA GLU A 88 -17.93 -7.29 3.24
C GLU A 88 -17.82 -5.79 2.90
N LYS A 89 -17.78 -4.92 3.93
CA LYS A 89 -17.59 -3.48 3.75
C LYS A 89 -16.21 -3.14 3.18
N MET A 90 -15.17 -3.83 3.62
CA MET A 90 -13.81 -3.62 3.11
C MET A 90 -13.71 -4.05 1.64
N MET A 91 -14.29 -5.21 1.27
CA MET A 91 -14.34 -5.67 -0.11
C MET A 91 -15.10 -4.69 -1.03
N ALA A 92 -16.25 -4.19 -0.57
CA ALA A 92 -17.02 -3.21 -1.33
C ALA A 92 -16.23 -1.91 -1.55
N ARG A 93 -15.54 -1.41 -0.51
CA ARG A 93 -14.68 -0.21 -0.59
C ARG A 93 -13.50 -0.42 -1.55
N GLN A 94 -12.90 -1.60 -1.52
CA GLN A 94 -11.80 -1.94 -2.43
C GLN A 94 -12.28 -2.01 -3.89
N ALA A 95 -13.44 -2.65 -4.13
CA ALA A 95 -14.05 -2.73 -5.46
C ALA A 95 -14.39 -1.33 -6.01
N GLU A 96 -14.92 -0.42 -5.17
CA GLU A 96 -15.19 0.96 -5.57
C GLU A 96 -13.91 1.72 -5.94
N LYS A 97 -12.85 1.58 -5.13
CA LYS A 97 -11.54 2.19 -5.41
C LYS A 97 -10.97 1.64 -6.73
N SER A 98 -11.04 0.32 -6.92
CA SER A 98 -10.58 -0.33 -8.16
C SER A 98 -11.35 0.15 -9.39
N ALA A 99 -12.68 0.22 -9.31
CA ALA A 99 -13.51 0.69 -10.42
C ALA A 99 -13.15 2.13 -10.84
N LYS A 100 -12.97 3.03 -9.86
CA LYS A 100 -12.57 4.42 -10.12
C LYS A 100 -11.17 4.51 -10.74
N ALA A 101 -10.22 3.73 -10.23
CA ALA A 101 -8.85 3.71 -10.75
C ALA A 101 -8.80 3.13 -12.18
N ASN A 102 -9.54 2.05 -12.44
CA ASN A 102 -9.67 1.46 -13.77
C ASN A 102 -10.31 2.43 -14.78
N GLU A 103 -11.32 3.20 -14.38
CA GLU A 103 -11.93 4.21 -15.25
C GLU A 103 -10.93 5.32 -15.59
N ALA A 104 -10.22 5.84 -14.59
CA ALA A 104 -9.17 6.84 -14.79
C ALA A 104 -8.01 6.28 -15.64
N GLY A 105 -7.62 5.03 -15.40
CA GLY A 105 -6.60 4.33 -16.18
C GLY A 105 -6.98 4.14 -17.63
N LYS A 106 -8.23 3.77 -17.92
CA LYS A 106 -8.75 3.66 -19.30
C LYS A 106 -8.73 5.00 -20.02
N ALA A 107 -9.11 6.08 -19.35
CA ALA A 107 -9.06 7.43 -19.91
C ALA A 107 -7.60 7.82 -20.23
N TYR A 108 -6.66 7.55 -19.31
CA TYR A 108 -5.23 7.80 -19.52
C TYR A 108 -4.68 7.00 -20.72
N LEU A 109 -5.00 5.70 -20.79
CA LEU A 109 -4.57 4.83 -21.90
C LEU A 109 -5.13 5.28 -23.24
N ALA A 110 -6.38 5.72 -23.29
CA ALA A 110 -7.00 6.25 -24.50
C ALA A 110 -6.26 7.49 -25.02
N GLU A 111 -6.02 8.46 -24.12
CA GLU A 111 -5.27 9.68 -24.47
C GLU A 111 -3.82 9.37 -24.85
N ASN A 112 -3.15 8.48 -24.11
CA ASN A 112 -1.76 8.11 -24.38
C ASN A 112 -1.61 7.38 -25.71
N GLY A 113 -2.58 6.53 -26.07
CA GLY A 113 -2.57 5.76 -27.33
C GLY A 113 -2.80 6.61 -28.61
N GLU A 114 -3.25 7.87 -28.46
CA GLU A 114 -3.37 8.81 -29.59
C GLU A 114 -2.05 9.49 -29.97
N LYS A 115 -1.01 9.33 -29.14
CA LYS A 115 0.32 9.90 -29.42
C LYS A 115 1.01 9.15 -30.56
N GLU A 116 1.68 9.88 -31.45
CA GLU A 116 2.31 9.32 -32.67
C GLU A 116 3.39 8.27 -32.35
N ASP A 117 4.13 8.45 -31.25
CA ASP A 117 5.26 7.58 -30.86
C ASP A 117 4.82 6.41 -29.93
N VAL A 118 3.53 6.28 -29.63
CA VAL A 118 2.99 5.25 -28.75
C VAL A 118 2.41 4.10 -29.56
N ILE A 119 2.92 2.90 -29.31
CA ILE A 119 2.43 1.66 -29.90
C ILE A 119 1.58 0.93 -28.86
N THR A 120 0.35 0.55 -29.25
CA THR A 120 -0.54 -0.26 -28.44
C THR A 120 -0.59 -1.69 -28.96
N THR A 121 -0.25 -2.66 -28.12
CA THR A 121 -0.29 -4.09 -28.46
C THR A 121 -1.71 -4.67 -28.37
N ALA A 122 -1.90 -5.89 -28.84
CA ALA A 122 -3.19 -6.59 -28.77
C ALA A 122 -3.66 -6.87 -27.33
N SER A 123 -2.75 -6.92 -26.36
CA SER A 123 -3.08 -7.08 -24.92
C SER A 123 -3.52 -5.79 -24.25
N GLY A 124 -3.31 -4.64 -24.90
CA GLY A 124 -3.54 -3.31 -24.35
C GLY A 124 -2.29 -2.70 -23.68
N LEU A 125 -1.15 -3.39 -23.67
CA LEU A 125 0.12 -2.79 -23.28
C LEU A 125 0.44 -1.64 -24.25
N GLN A 126 0.87 -0.49 -23.73
CA GLN A 126 1.38 0.60 -24.55
C GLN A 126 2.86 0.83 -24.27
N TYR A 127 3.61 1.12 -25.31
CA TYR A 127 5.02 1.47 -25.18
C TYR A 127 5.45 2.56 -26.14
N GLU A 128 6.43 3.33 -25.71
CA GLU A 128 7.14 4.35 -26.48
C GLU A 128 8.64 4.02 -26.44
N VAL A 129 9.30 4.00 -27.59
CA VAL A 129 10.73 3.72 -27.68
C VAL A 129 11.51 5.02 -27.46
N ILE A 130 12.16 5.14 -26.29
CA ILE A 130 12.99 6.31 -25.95
C ILE A 130 14.38 6.17 -26.61
N ASN A 131 14.96 4.96 -26.55
CA ASN A 131 16.23 4.64 -27.20
C ASN A 131 16.15 3.23 -27.76
N SER A 132 16.70 3.03 -28.97
CA SER A 132 16.74 1.73 -29.63
C SER A 132 18.10 1.07 -29.44
N GLY A 133 18.11 -0.16 -28.91
CA GLY A 133 19.25 -1.06 -28.90
C GLY A 133 19.28 -1.96 -30.11
N ASP A 134 20.41 -2.62 -30.32
CA ASP A 134 20.64 -3.58 -31.40
C ASP A 134 21.07 -4.98 -30.90
N GLY A 135 21.00 -5.20 -29.60
CA GLY A 135 21.36 -6.45 -28.95
C GLY A 135 20.31 -7.56 -29.13
N ALA A 136 20.56 -8.70 -28.49
CA ALA A 136 19.64 -9.83 -28.49
C ALA A 136 18.33 -9.51 -27.78
N LYS A 137 17.26 -10.24 -28.15
CA LYS A 137 15.97 -10.18 -27.47
C LYS A 137 15.86 -11.30 -26.43
N PRO A 138 15.37 -11.02 -25.21
CA PRO A 138 15.13 -12.05 -24.22
C PRO A 138 14.02 -13.02 -24.63
N THR A 139 14.13 -14.23 -24.15
CA THR A 139 13.07 -15.25 -24.20
C THR A 139 12.45 -15.46 -22.82
N THR A 140 11.37 -16.21 -22.75
CA THR A 140 10.72 -16.55 -21.47
C THR A 140 11.58 -17.37 -20.50
N ALA A 141 12.66 -17.99 -20.98
CA ALA A 141 13.59 -18.79 -20.19
C ALA A 141 14.72 -17.97 -19.54
N ASP A 142 14.91 -16.74 -20.01
CA ASP A 142 16.05 -15.92 -19.65
C ASP A 142 15.82 -15.12 -18.35
N GLN A 143 16.93 -14.69 -17.76
CA GLN A 143 16.96 -13.61 -16.80
C GLN A 143 17.48 -12.34 -17.49
N VAL A 144 17.00 -11.19 -17.06
CA VAL A 144 17.41 -9.89 -17.60
C VAL A 144 17.92 -8.99 -16.49
N THR A 145 18.92 -8.17 -16.82
CA THR A 145 19.38 -7.05 -15.99
C THR A 145 18.85 -5.76 -16.59
N VAL A 146 18.19 -4.95 -15.76
CA VAL A 146 17.53 -3.71 -16.18
C VAL A 146 17.79 -2.57 -15.21
N HIS A 147 17.70 -1.34 -15.72
CA HIS A 147 17.31 -0.19 -14.92
C HIS A 147 15.83 0.11 -15.15
N TYR A 148 15.13 0.51 -14.10
CA TYR A 148 13.74 0.92 -14.22
C TYR A 148 13.37 2.04 -13.24
N HIS A 149 12.32 2.78 -13.63
CA HIS A 149 11.69 3.80 -12.80
C HIS A 149 10.18 3.65 -12.93
N GLY A 150 9.52 3.24 -11.86
CA GLY A 150 8.09 2.91 -11.83
C GLY A 150 7.29 4.00 -11.12
N MET A 151 6.24 4.49 -11.78
CA MET A 151 5.36 5.54 -11.27
C MET A 151 3.89 5.26 -11.57
N LEU A 152 3.01 5.87 -10.79
CA LEU A 152 1.58 5.95 -11.06
C LEU A 152 1.30 7.01 -12.13
N THR A 153 0.07 7.05 -12.63
CA THR A 153 -0.36 8.03 -13.65
C THR A 153 -0.33 9.50 -13.17
N ASP A 154 -0.30 9.73 -11.86
CA ASP A 154 -0.14 11.05 -11.24
C ASP A 154 1.33 11.46 -11.02
N GLY A 155 2.28 10.60 -11.43
CA GLY A 155 3.71 10.82 -11.27
C GLY A 155 4.29 10.36 -9.92
N THR A 156 3.49 9.79 -9.03
CA THR A 156 3.99 9.23 -7.77
C THR A 156 4.88 8.04 -8.03
N VAL A 157 6.16 8.14 -7.66
CA VAL A 157 7.14 7.05 -7.80
C VAL A 157 6.91 6.02 -6.70
N PHE A 158 6.73 4.75 -7.08
CA PHE A 158 6.54 3.67 -6.13
C PHE A 158 7.76 2.73 -6.04
N ASP A 159 8.58 2.65 -7.09
CA ASP A 159 9.82 1.87 -7.09
C ASP A 159 10.77 2.33 -8.20
N SER A 160 12.07 2.39 -7.90
CA SER A 160 13.09 2.85 -8.85
C SER A 160 14.46 2.24 -8.56
N SER A 161 14.98 1.46 -9.48
CA SER A 161 16.36 0.97 -9.43
C SER A 161 17.36 2.10 -9.69
N VAL A 162 16.96 3.11 -10.45
CA VAL A 162 17.78 4.30 -10.75
C VAL A 162 18.01 5.11 -9.47
N ASP A 163 16.95 5.36 -8.69
CA ASP A 163 17.05 6.14 -7.43
C ASP A 163 17.87 5.38 -6.37
N ARG A 164 17.83 4.04 -6.40
CA ARG A 164 18.68 3.20 -5.54
C ARG A 164 20.13 3.13 -6.02
N GLY A 165 20.43 3.55 -7.24
CA GLY A 165 21.76 3.44 -7.85
C GLY A 165 22.23 2.00 -8.07
N GLN A 166 21.30 1.04 -8.21
CA GLN A 166 21.59 -0.38 -8.34
C GLN A 166 20.69 -1.02 -9.39
N GLU A 167 21.29 -1.69 -10.36
CA GLU A 167 20.61 -2.51 -11.36
C GLU A 167 19.78 -3.62 -10.70
N ALA A 168 18.74 -4.07 -11.38
CA ALA A 168 17.90 -5.17 -10.91
C ALA A 168 17.91 -6.32 -11.92
N THR A 169 17.92 -7.56 -11.40
CA THR A 169 17.87 -8.77 -12.22
C THR A 169 16.58 -9.53 -11.94
N PHE A 170 15.87 -9.90 -13.01
CA PHE A 170 14.59 -10.61 -12.93
C PHE A 170 14.53 -11.74 -13.97
N GLY A 171 13.87 -12.85 -13.64
CA GLY A 171 13.40 -13.80 -14.65
C GLY A 171 12.29 -13.17 -15.50
N VAL A 172 12.33 -13.31 -16.81
CA VAL A 172 11.35 -12.69 -17.73
C VAL A 172 9.91 -13.06 -17.40
N THR A 173 9.66 -14.24 -16.85
CA THR A 173 8.34 -14.69 -16.43
C THR A 173 8.04 -14.47 -14.93
N GLN A 174 8.96 -13.87 -14.18
CA GLN A 174 8.80 -13.62 -12.73
C GLN A 174 8.38 -12.18 -12.41
N VAL A 175 7.98 -11.42 -13.41
CA VAL A 175 7.51 -10.04 -13.32
C VAL A 175 6.04 -9.95 -13.73
N ILE A 176 5.43 -8.77 -13.64
CA ILE A 176 4.05 -8.54 -14.09
C ILE A 176 3.91 -8.82 -15.59
N LYS A 177 2.70 -9.19 -16.02
CA LYS A 177 2.44 -9.63 -17.41
C LYS A 177 2.88 -8.61 -18.45
N GLY A 178 2.65 -7.32 -18.18
CA GLY A 178 3.07 -6.24 -19.09
C GLY A 178 4.58 -6.18 -19.28
N TRP A 179 5.36 -6.44 -18.25
CA TRP A 179 6.81 -6.55 -18.35
C TRP A 179 7.24 -7.82 -19.10
N THR A 180 6.62 -8.96 -18.80
CA THR A 180 6.89 -10.21 -19.52
C THR A 180 6.69 -10.04 -21.03
N GLU A 181 5.66 -9.32 -21.44
CA GLU A 181 5.39 -9.01 -22.84
C GLU A 181 6.43 -8.01 -23.41
N ALA A 182 6.63 -6.88 -22.73
CA ALA A 182 7.54 -5.83 -23.17
C ALA A 182 8.98 -6.34 -23.35
N LEU A 183 9.52 -7.07 -22.37
CA LEU A 183 10.89 -7.59 -22.39
C LEU A 183 11.16 -8.50 -23.59
N GLN A 184 10.18 -9.29 -24.04
CA GLN A 184 10.33 -10.14 -25.23
C GLN A 184 10.27 -9.34 -26.55
N LEU A 185 9.76 -8.12 -26.52
CA LEU A 185 9.76 -7.20 -27.68
C LEU A 185 11.03 -6.35 -27.73
N MET A 186 11.62 -6.03 -26.57
CA MET A 186 12.83 -5.23 -26.43
C MET A 186 14.09 -5.98 -26.88
N SER A 187 15.08 -5.22 -27.31
CA SER A 187 16.46 -5.67 -27.54
C SER A 187 17.37 -5.14 -26.44
N VAL A 188 18.46 -5.82 -26.13
CA VAL A 188 19.47 -5.26 -25.21
C VAL A 188 19.98 -3.92 -25.75
N GLY A 189 19.99 -2.89 -24.88
CA GLY A 189 20.26 -1.50 -25.21
C GLY A 189 19.01 -0.65 -25.42
N ASP A 190 17.83 -1.26 -25.53
CA ASP A 190 16.57 -0.51 -25.59
C ASP A 190 16.28 0.20 -24.26
N LYS A 191 15.75 1.43 -24.34
CA LYS A 191 15.06 2.11 -23.25
C LYS A 191 13.67 2.46 -23.72
N TRP A 192 12.67 1.92 -23.04
CA TRP A 192 11.25 2.11 -23.36
C TRP A 192 10.49 2.72 -22.19
N LYS A 193 9.45 3.49 -22.55
CA LYS A 193 8.42 3.89 -21.58
C LYS A 193 7.21 3.01 -21.81
N LEU A 194 6.86 2.26 -20.79
CA LEU A 194 5.72 1.35 -20.79
C LEU A 194 4.55 2.00 -20.04
N THR A 195 3.34 1.91 -20.60
CA THR A 195 2.10 2.22 -19.90
C THR A 195 1.28 0.93 -19.84
N ILE A 196 1.10 0.42 -18.63
CA ILE A 196 0.62 -0.94 -18.38
C ILE A 196 -0.76 -0.86 -17.72
N PRO A 197 -1.84 -1.32 -18.39
CA PRO A 197 -3.16 -1.41 -17.78
C PRO A 197 -3.14 -2.35 -16.55
N SER A 198 -4.05 -2.12 -15.62
CA SER A 198 -4.07 -2.86 -14.34
C SER A 198 -4.15 -4.38 -14.52
N GLU A 199 -4.83 -4.88 -15.55
CA GLU A 199 -4.99 -6.32 -15.86
C GLU A 199 -3.67 -7.02 -16.24
N LEU A 200 -2.70 -6.23 -16.73
CA LEU A 200 -1.34 -6.67 -17.03
C LEU A 200 -0.34 -6.34 -15.91
N ALA A 201 -0.82 -5.75 -14.81
CA ALA A 201 -0.06 -5.38 -13.63
C ALA A 201 -0.56 -6.11 -12.37
N TYR A 202 -1.10 -5.40 -11.38
CA TYR A 202 -1.52 -5.97 -10.09
C TYR A 202 -3.04 -6.08 -9.94
N GLY A 203 -3.83 -5.73 -10.97
CA GLY A 203 -5.29 -5.89 -11.00
C GLY A 203 -5.99 -5.17 -9.84
N ASP A 204 -7.11 -5.76 -9.40
CA ASP A 204 -7.97 -5.21 -8.33
C ASP A 204 -7.36 -5.34 -6.92
N GLN A 205 -6.22 -5.99 -6.77
CA GLN A 205 -5.58 -6.14 -5.46
C GLN A 205 -4.59 -5.02 -5.16
N GLY A 206 -3.95 -4.45 -6.19
CA GLY A 206 -2.82 -3.54 -6.01
C GLY A 206 -1.58 -4.23 -5.43
N ALA A 207 -0.58 -3.47 -5.00
CA ALA A 207 0.64 -4.01 -4.41
C ALA A 207 1.34 -3.02 -3.48
N GLY A 208 1.99 -3.55 -2.43
CA GLY A 208 2.95 -2.81 -1.59
C GLY A 208 2.41 -1.59 -0.86
N GLY A 209 1.11 -1.40 -0.77
CA GLY A 209 0.48 -0.25 -0.12
C GLY A 209 0.57 1.08 -0.91
N MET A 210 1.45 1.18 -1.90
CA MET A 210 1.58 2.35 -2.78
C MET A 210 0.81 2.18 -4.09
N ILE A 211 0.74 0.97 -4.62
CA ILE A 211 -0.03 0.66 -5.83
C ILE A 211 -1.43 0.26 -5.42
N GLY A 212 -2.37 1.16 -5.64
CA GLY A 212 -3.79 0.92 -5.33
C GLY A 212 -4.44 -0.12 -6.26
N PRO A 213 -5.62 -0.64 -5.86
CA PRO A 213 -6.41 -1.52 -6.71
C PRO A 213 -6.80 -0.84 -8.03
N GLY A 214 -6.68 -1.53 -9.15
CA GLY A 214 -7.04 -1.03 -10.47
C GLY A 214 -6.07 -0.02 -11.09
N ALA A 215 -4.87 0.16 -10.50
CA ALA A 215 -3.92 1.18 -10.95
C ALA A 215 -3.28 0.82 -12.29
N THR A 216 -3.31 1.76 -13.23
CA THR A 216 -2.47 1.76 -14.43
C THR A 216 -1.07 2.23 -14.05
N LEU A 217 -0.04 1.53 -14.52
CA LEU A 217 1.34 1.81 -14.16
C LEU A 217 2.14 2.36 -15.34
N ILE A 218 3.08 3.23 -15.04
CA ILE A 218 4.05 3.75 -16.00
C ILE A 218 5.44 3.31 -15.55
N PHE A 219 6.22 2.79 -16.47
CA PHE A 219 7.62 2.44 -16.23
C PHE A 219 8.49 3.00 -17.33
N GLU A 220 9.62 3.59 -16.97
CA GLU A 220 10.77 3.65 -17.88
C GLU A 220 11.64 2.43 -17.60
N VAL A 221 11.94 1.64 -18.62
CA VAL A 221 12.73 0.41 -18.49
C VAL A 221 13.87 0.47 -19.50
N GLU A 222 15.08 0.26 -19.04
CA GLU A 222 16.28 0.11 -19.85
C GLU A 222 16.80 -1.32 -19.73
N LEU A 223 16.85 -2.06 -20.83
CA LEU A 223 17.32 -3.43 -20.89
C LEU A 223 18.85 -3.47 -21.08
N LEU A 224 19.56 -3.75 -19.99
CA LEU A 224 21.02 -3.70 -19.97
C LEU A 224 21.67 -5.00 -20.45
N GLY A 225 21.04 -6.16 -20.18
CA GLY A 225 21.62 -7.43 -20.54
C GLY A 225 20.69 -8.62 -20.33
N ILE A 226 21.10 -9.75 -20.93
CA ILE A 226 20.47 -11.07 -20.75
C ILE A 226 21.47 -11.97 -20.01
N ASN A 227 21.00 -12.59 -18.93
CA ASN A 227 21.77 -13.53 -18.14
C ASN A 227 21.21 -14.93 -18.39
N ASN A 228 22.07 -15.85 -18.78
CA ASN A 228 21.75 -17.25 -19.05
C ASN A 228 21.93 -18.12 -17.81
#